data_d48a54f8dd1aaf4165a5c26c46168381
#
_entry.id   d48a54f8dd1aaf4165a5c26c46168381
#
_cell.length_a   1.000
_cell.length_b   1.000
_cell.length_c   1.000
_cell.angle_alpha   90.00
_cell.angle_beta   90.00
_cell.angle_gamma   90.00
#
_symmetry.space_group_name_H-M   'P 1'
#
loop_
_entity.id
_entity.type
_entity.pdbx_description
1 polymer ?
#
loop_
_entity_poly.entity_id
_entity_poly.type
_entity_poly.pdbx_seq_one_letter_code
_entity_poly.pdbx_strand_id
1 'polypeptide(L)'
;MSFKDQLEATVQEGRDCNAITAKVKETLLAAAKSGESSVFLPLTDEYGYKVHVIEHFLENEDIKFKKIYDSRKVEKTNYLDPHMAFYQEALARNGGKTTYVYMDTEYTFKGIRVFL
;
A
#
# COMPACT_ATOMS: atom_id res chain seq x y z
N MET A 1 3.71 32.42 18.31
CA MET A 1 3.15 31.46 17.34
C MET A 1 2.21 30.51 18.06
N SER A 2 0.98 30.37 17.59
CA SER A 2 0.01 29.47 18.21
C SER A 2 0.31 28.02 17.84
N PHE A 3 -0.23 27.10 18.65
CA PHE A 3 -0.12 25.66 18.34
C PHE A 3 -0.75 25.32 16.99
N LYS A 4 -1.85 25.98 16.64
CA LYS A 4 -2.49 25.82 15.33
C LYS A 4 -1.55 26.19 14.19
N ASP A 5 -0.82 27.30 14.33
CA ASP A 5 0.16 27.73 13.32
C ASP A 5 1.30 26.71 13.19
N GLN A 6 1.73 26.12 14.32
CA GLN A 6 2.74 25.06 14.30
C GLN A 6 2.23 23.82 13.59
N LEU A 7 0.97 23.42 13.79
CA LEU A 7 0.37 22.30 13.09
C LEU A 7 0.28 22.54 11.60
N GLU A 8 -0.15 23.71 11.17
CA GLU A 8 -0.25 24.08 9.76
C GLU A 8 1.12 24.05 9.08
N ALA A 9 2.15 24.59 9.75
CA ALA A 9 3.51 24.56 9.24
C ALA A 9 4.04 23.13 9.11
N THR A 10 3.79 22.28 10.08
CA THR A 10 4.20 20.87 10.07
C THR A 10 3.51 20.09 8.95
N VAL A 11 2.23 20.32 8.74
CA VAL A 11 1.46 19.70 7.64
C VAL A 11 2.05 20.15 6.30
N GLN A 12 2.35 21.44 6.15
CA GLN A 12 2.90 21.99 4.92
C GLN A 12 4.28 21.40 4.62
N GLU A 13 5.14 21.25 5.62
CA GLU A 13 6.45 20.60 5.47
C GLU A 13 6.29 19.15 4.99
N GLY A 14 5.34 18.41 5.57
CA GLY A 14 5.08 17.03 5.19
C GLY A 14 4.52 16.89 3.77
N ARG A 15 3.95 17.96 3.22
CA ARG A 15 3.39 18.00 1.87
C ARG A 15 4.26 18.71 0.85
N ASP A 16 5.44 19.12 1.24
CA ASP A 16 6.35 19.82 0.32
C ASP A 16 6.87 18.85 -0.73
N CYS A 17 6.40 19.00 -1.96
CA CYS A 17 6.80 18.19 -3.10
C CYS A 17 8.30 18.25 -3.35
N ASN A 18 8.90 19.42 -3.19
CA ASN A 18 10.33 19.61 -3.44
C ASN A 18 11.18 18.88 -2.42
N ALA A 19 10.78 18.90 -1.14
CA ALA A 19 11.47 18.18 -0.09
C ALA A 19 11.39 16.66 -0.29
N ILE A 20 10.20 16.15 -0.62
CA ILE A 20 9.99 14.73 -0.89
C ILE A 20 10.83 14.29 -2.09
N THR A 21 10.78 15.05 -3.18
CA THR A 21 11.50 14.76 -4.41
C THR A 21 13.02 14.80 -4.18
N ALA A 22 13.52 15.79 -3.44
CA ALA A 22 14.94 15.91 -3.13
C ALA A 22 15.46 14.70 -2.35
N LYS A 23 14.69 14.24 -1.40
CA LYS A 23 15.05 13.06 -0.59
C LYS A 23 15.08 11.79 -1.43
N VAL A 24 14.14 11.64 -2.35
CA VAL A 24 14.11 10.48 -3.27
C VAL A 24 15.33 10.53 -4.19
N LYS A 25 15.66 11.68 -4.77
CA LYS A 25 16.85 11.86 -5.62
C LYS A 25 18.12 11.47 -4.87
N GLU A 26 18.26 11.92 -3.64
CA GLU A 26 19.42 11.61 -2.80
C GLU A 26 19.54 10.10 -2.57
N THR A 27 18.44 9.44 -2.23
CA THR A 27 18.41 8.01 -2.02
C THR A 27 18.77 7.22 -3.27
N LEU A 28 18.24 7.61 -4.43
CA LEU A 28 18.53 6.95 -5.71
C LEU A 28 19.98 7.13 -6.12
N LEU A 29 20.53 8.33 -5.95
CA LEU A 29 21.94 8.60 -6.26
C LEU A 29 22.88 7.80 -5.36
N ALA A 30 22.57 7.70 -4.07
CA ALA A 30 23.37 6.91 -3.13
C ALA A 30 23.37 5.42 -3.51
N ALA A 31 22.22 4.87 -3.90
CA ALA A 31 22.10 3.49 -4.35
C ALA A 31 22.88 3.26 -5.65
N ALA A 32 22.81 4.19 -6.59
CA ALA A 32 23.54 4.11 -7.85
C ALA A 32 25.06 4.14 -7.63
N LYS A 33 25.53 4.99 -6.71
CA LYS A 33 26.95 5.04 -6.36
C LYS A 33 27.46 3.74 -5.75
N SER A 34 26.57 3.02 -5.04
CA SER A 34 26.89 1.71 -4.46
C SER A 34 26.80 0.57 -5.47
N GLY A 35 26.43 0.85 -6.73
CA GLY A 35 26.35 -0.15 -7.78
C GLY A 35 25.07 -0.97 -7.75
N GLU A 36 24.06 -0.54 -7.03
CA GLU A 36 22.79 -1.26 -6.95
C GLU A 36 21.96 -1.07 -8.22
N SER A 37 21.24 -2.13 -8.62
CA SER A 37 20.35 -2.08 -9.79
C SER A 37 18.93 -1.69 -9.43
N SER A 38 18.58 -1.69 -8.16
CA SER A 38 17.26 -1.27 -7.67
C SER A 38 17.37 -0.82 -6.22
N VAL A 39 16.39 -0.03 -5.78
CA VAL A 39 16.33 0.43 -4.40
C VAL A 39 14.87 0.36 -3.92
N PHE A 40 14.66 -0.05 -2.68
CA PHE A 40 13.35 -0.11 -2.05
C PHE A 40 13.11 1.15 -1.22
N LEU A 41 12.00 1.82 -1.47
CA LEU A 41 11.55 2.97 -0.70
C LEU A 41 10.41 2.52 0.22
N PRO A 42 10.63 2.41 1.54
CA PRO A 42 9.57 2.01 2.46
C PRO A 42 8.53 3.12 2.60
N LEU A 43 7.26 2.77 2.38
CA LEU A 43 6.13 3.70 2.46
C LEU A 43 4.96 2.98 3.12
N THR A 44 4.06 3.72 3.77
CA THR A 44 2.98 3.12 4.55
C THR A 44 1.59 3.38 3.99
N ASP A 45 1.38 4.48 3.26
CA ASP A 45 0.06 4.86 2.75
C ASP A 45 0.07 4.89 1.23
N GLU A 46 -0.47 3.83 0.61
CA GLU A 46 -0.50 3.67 -0.84
C GLU A 46 -1.18 4.84 -1.57
N TYR A 47 -2.22 5.39 -0.96
CA TYR A 47 -3.00 6.47 -1.56
C TYR A 47 -2.68 7.82 -0.93
N GLY A 48 -1.61 7.90 -0.15
CA GLY A 48 -1.19 9.11 0.51
C GLY A 48 -0.50 10.09 -0.43
N TYR A 49 -0.42 11.32 0.02
CA TYR A 49 0.20 12.40 -0.74
C TYR A 49 1.67 12.13 -1.08
N LYS A 50 2.42 11.60 -0.13
CA LYS A 50 3.84 11.29 -0.32
C LYS A 50 4.06 10.27 -1.44
N VAL A 51 3.29 9.19 -1.46
CA VAL A 51 3.36 8.16 -2.51
C VAL A 51 3.00 8.76 -3.86
N HIS A 52 1.96 9.57 -3.91
CA HIS A 52 1.53 10.25 -5.13
C HIS A 52 2.63 11.14 -5.70
N VAL A 53 3.30 11.93 -4.87
CA VAL A 53 4.41 12.80 -5.29
C VAL A 53 5.57 11.96 -5.84
N ILE A 54 5.93 10.88 -5.16
CA ILE A 54 7.02 10.00 -5.59
C ILE A 54 6.70 9.34 -6.94
N GLU A 55 5.49 8.81 -7.11
CA GLU A 55 5.06 8.19 -8.37
C GLU A 55 5.12 9.20 -9.51
N HIS A 56 4.59 10.40 -9.31
CA HIS A 56 4.63 11.45 -10.32
C HIS A 56 6.05 11.83 -10.70
N PHE A 57 6.94 11.96 -9.72
CA PHE A 57 8.34 12.25 -9.98
C PHE A 57 8.99 11.17 -10.83
N LEU A 58 8.80 9.89 -10.46
CA LEU A 58 9.39 8.77 -11.19
C LEU A 58 8.84 8.67 -12.62
N GLU A 59 7.55 8.87 -12.81
CA GLU A 59 6.92 8.88 -14.13
C GLU A 59 7.47 10.02 -15.00
N ASN A 60 7.62 11.21 -14.46
CA ASN A 60 8.15 12.37 -15.18
C ASN A 60 9.61 12.19 -15.59
N GLU A 61 10.38 11.47 -14.80
CA GLU A 61 11.80 11.18 -15.10
C GLU A 61 11.98 9.90 -15.92
N ASP A 62 10.89 9.25 -16.32
CA ASP A 62 10.89 7.98 -17.05
C ASP A 62 11.68 6.88 -16.34
N ILE A 63 11.57 6.85 -15.02
CA ILE A 63 12.19 5.83 -14.17
C ILE A 63 11.17 4.75 -13.85
N LYS A 64 11.52 3.50 -14.11
CA LYS A 64 10.62 2.37 -13.85
C LYS A 64 10.55 2.04 -12.37
N PHE A 65 9.35 1.76 -11.90
CA PHE A 65 9.12 1.40 -10.49
C PHE A 65 7.97 0.39 -10.39
N LYS A 66 7.87 -0.22 -9.23
CA LYS A 66 6.85 -1.20 -8.92
C LYS A 66 6.40 -1.04 -7.47
N LYS A 67 5.09 -1.03 -7.23
CA LYS A 67 4.55 -1.07 -5.87
C LYS A 67 4.76 -2.46 -5.28
N ILE A 68 5.20 -2.51 -4.04
CA ILE A 68 5.48 -3.76 -3.34
C ILE A 68 4.45 -3.96 -2.23
N TYR A 69 3.87 -5.15 -2.22
CA TYR A 69 2.88 -5.56 -1.24
C TYR A 69 3.35 -6.80 -0.50
N ASP A 70 3.01 -6.85 0.77
CA ASP A 70 3.10 -8.09 1.53
C ASP A 70 1.74 -8.77 1.50
N SER A 71 1.70 -10.08 1.48
CA SER A 71 0.44 -10.82 1.46
C SER A 71 0.40 -11.83 2.58
N ARG A 72 -0.78 -12.00 3.18
CA ARG A 72 -1.02 -13.05 4.18
C ARG A 72 -2.40 -13.63 3.97
N LYS A 73 -2.54 -14.91 4.30
CA LYS A 73 -3.84 -15.56 4.31
C LYS A 73 -4.49 -15.36 5.67
N VAL A 74 -5.74 -14.93 5.66
CA VAL A 74 -6.53 -14.71 6.86
C VAL A 74 -7.81 -15.50 6.78
N GLU A 75 -8.29 -15.97 7.94
CA GLU A 75 -9.54 -16.69 8.06
C GLU A 75 -10.67 -15.68 8.17
N LYS A 76 -11.67 -15.81 7.31
CA LYS A 76 -12.86 -14.96 7.30
C LYS A 76 -14.10 -15.81 7.41
N THR A 77 -15.15 -15.23 7.98
CA THR A 77 -16.46 -15.86 8.15
C THR A 77 -17.48 -15.10 7.32
N ASN A 78 -18.34 -15.84 6.62
CA ASN A 78 -19.46 -15.28 5.89
C ASN A 78 -20.70 -16.11 6.15
N TYR A 79 -21.87 -15.57 5.80
CA TYR A 79 -23.15 -16.24 5.93
C TYR A 79 -23.53 -16.93 4.63
N LEU A 80 -24.15 -18.10 4.73
CA LEU A 80 -24.78 -18.72 3.59
C LEU A 80 -25.94 -17.85 3.12
N ASP A 81 -26.05 -17.62 1.80
CA ASP A 81 -27.14 -16.85 1.22
C ASP A 81 -28.42 -17.69 1.23
N PRO A 82 -29.46 -17.30 2.00
CA PRO A 82 -30.71 -18.06 2.05
C PRO A 82 -31.49 -18.02 0.75
N HIS A 83 -31.15 -17.15 -0.19
CA HIS A 83 -31.79 -17.03 -1.48
C HIS A 83 -31.08 -17.79 -2.60
N MET A 84 -29.97 -18.47 -2.31
CA MET A 84 -29.27 -19.24 -3.33
C MET A 84 -30.04 -20.52 -3.65
N ALA A 85 -29.90 -21.02 -4.90
CA ALA A 85 -30.69 -22.10 -5.44
C ALA A 85 -30.60 -23.42 -4.65
N PHE A 86 -29.45 -23.73 -4.06
CA PHE A 86 -29.20 -24.95 -3.31
C PHE A 86 -28.88 -24.69 -1.84
N TYR A 87 -29.59 -23.74 -1.25
CA TYR A 87 -29.34 -23.33 0.13
C TYR A 87 -29.46 -24.49 1.12
N GLN A 88 -30.50 -25.30 1.00
CA GLN A 88 -30.75 -26.44 1.92
C GLN A 88 -29.63 -27.49 1.83
N GLU A 89 -29.16 -27.78 0.64
CA GLU A 89 -28.04 -28.70 0.43
C GLU A 89 -26.75 -28.14 1.00
N ALA A 90 -26.48 -26.84 0.77
CA ALA A 90 -25.30 -26.16 1.30
C ALA A 90 -25.35 -26.11 2.83
N LEU A 91 -26.51 -25.85 3.41
CA LEU A 91 -26.71 -25.84 4.85
C LEU A 91 -26.43 -27.22 5.46
N ALA A 92 -26.94 -28.31 4.83
CA ALA A 92 -26.70 -29.67 5.27
C ALA A 92 -25.20 -30.03 5.21
N ARG A 93 -24.51 -29.66 4.13
CA ARG A 93 -23.06 -29.88 3.98
C ARG A 93 -22.24 -29.11 5.01
N ASN A 94 -22.73 -27.97 5.47
CA ASN A 94 -22.09 -27.13 6.47
C ASN A 94 -22.47 -27.55 7.90
N GLY A 95 -23.01 -28.75 8.11
CA GLY A 95 -23.38 -29.27 9.42
C GLY A 95 -24.56 -28.52 10.06
N GLY A 96 -25.46 -27.95 9.27
CA GLY A 96 -26.61 -27.18 9.75
C GLY A 96 -26.26 -25.77 10.19
N LYS A 97 -25.01 -25.30 9.99
CA LYS A 97 -24.57 -23.96 10.36
C LYS A 97 -24.84 -22.98 9.23
N THR A 98 -25.33 -21.80 9.59
CA THR A 98 -25.61 -20.72 8.62
C THR A 98 -24.38 -19.89 8.26
N THR A 99 -23.25 -20.08 8.93
CA THR A 99 -21.99 -19.42 8.66
C THR A 99 -20.96 -20.44 8.18
N TYR A 100 -20.04 -19.97 7.35
CA TYR A 100 -18.90 -20.77 6.90
C TYR A 100 -17.63 -19.97 6.98
N VAL A 101 -16.52 -20.69 7.09
CA VAL A 101 -15.16 -20.09 7.18
C VAL A 101 -14.47 -20.34 5.85
N TYR A 102 -13.76 -19.32 5.37
CA TYR A 102 -12.95 -19.43 4.17
C TYR A 102 -11.64 -18.67 4.35
N MET A 103 -10.66 -19.03 3.55
CA MET A 103 -9.36 -18.34 3.55
C MET A 103 -9.36 -17.29 2.46
N ASP A 104 -8.93 -16.07 2.82
CA ASP A 104 -8.78 -14.96 1.90
C ASP A 104 -7.35 -14.44 2.00
N THR A 105 -6.90 -13.75 0.96
CA THR A 105 -5.58 -13.15 0.95
C THR A 105 -5.70 -11.65 1.13
N GLU A 106 -5.06 -11.12 2.16
CA GLU A 106 -4.98 -9.70 2.39
C GLU A 106 -3.61 -9.18 1.94
N TYR A 107 -3.60 -8.01 1.30
CA TYR A 107 -2.40 -7.35 0.82
C TYR A 107 -2.16 -6.09 1.61
N THR A 108 -0.91 -5.88 2.03
CA THR A 108 -0.49 -4.67 2.75
C THR A 108 0.59 -3.99 1.94
N PHE A 109 0.37 -2.72 1.60
CA PHE A 109 1.34 -1.92 0.88
C PHE A 109 2.58 -1.69 1.74
N LYS A 110 3.76 -1.95 1.19
CA LYS A 110 5.04 -1.83 1.91
C LYS A 110 5.92 -0.71 1.38
N GLY A 111 5.77 -0.34 0.13
CA GLY A 111 6.59 0.69 -0.46
C GLY A 111 6.71 0.54 -1.97
N ILE A 112 7.69 1.18 -2.52
CA ILE A 112 7.96 1.19 -3.96
C ILE A 112 9.40 0.71 -4.20
N ARG A 113 9.57 -0.21 -5.13
CA ARG A 113 10.89 -0.60 -5.63
C ARG A 113 11.16 0.16 -6.91
N VAL A 114 12.27 0.90 -6.93
CA VAL A 114 12.69 1.70 -8.06
C VAL A 114 13.84 0.98 -8.77
N PHE A 115 13.75 0.88 -10.09
CA PHE A 115 14.77 0.23 -10.92
C PHE A 115 15.70 1.27 -11.52
N LEU A 116 16.97 1.12 -11.24
CA LEU A 116 18.02 2.06 -11.66
C LEU A 116 18.63 1.73 -13.02
#